data_441ac2daf302de1d441ae49912f82ca8
#
_entry.id   441ac2daf302de1d441ae49912f82ca8
#
_cell.length_a   1.000
_cell.length_b   1.000
_cell.length_c   1.000
_cell.angle_alpha   90.00
_cell.angle_beta   90.00
_cell.angle_gamma   90.00
#
_symmetry.space_group_name_H-M   'P 1'
#
loop_
_entity.id
_entity.type
_entity.pdbx_description
1 polymer ?
#
loop_
_entity_poly.entity_id
_entity_poly.type
_entity_poly.pdbx_seq_one_letter_code
_entity_poly.pdbx_strand_id
1 'polypeptide(L)'
;MADVKSGDIVVPGDQLCVIEELMPGFGTYEQDGIVYAATFGGVAIDLKGRSIRVLEGDGTMRLALPVRGDIVVGEVTNAWEQRAEVTIVKRNDEDVLSTYIGEIHISNVTRRFVKSMGDVLRKGDIVRATVLNTHEIPIQLSLVGPELGVLGSKCVKCGYELTLTTYNNLICLRCENRETREVAKDYGAMFGIETRQDLAPRRRSYDDRRDDRRGGPRDRDGGRFSRRFDDRRDSRGRGRRDRDRR
;
A
#
# COMPACT_ATOMS: atom_id res chain seq x y z
N MET A 1 29.26 -3.05 43.33
CA MET A 1 29.51 -3.21 41.93
C MET A 1 28.28 -3.88 41.33
N ALA A 2 27.66 -3.28 40.36
CA ALA A 2 26.55 -3.94 39.66
C ALA A 2 27.17 -5.01 38.76
N ASP A 3 26.86 -6.26 39.01
CA ASP A 3 27.39 -7.42 38.26
C ASP A 3 26.47 -7.67 37.04
N VAL A 4 26.46 -6.70 36.12
CA VAL A 4 25.60 -6.72 34.93
C VAL A 4 26.19 -7.66 33.88
N LYS A 5 25.38 -8.57 33.35
CA LYS A 5 25.75 -9.57 32.36
C LYS A 5 25.16 -9.24 31.00
N SER A 6 25.82 -9.75 29.97
CA SER A 6 25.24 -9.65 28.62
C SER A 6 23.91 -10.39 28.57
N GLY A 7 22.86 -9.68 28.12
CA GLY A 7 21.48 -10.15 28.07
C GLY A 7 20.60 -9.64 29.22
N ASP A 8 21.15 -9.02 30.25
CA ASP A 8 20.36 -8.41 31.32
C ASP A 8 19.55 -7.23 30.79
N ILE A 9 18.31 -7.06 31.27
CA ILE A 9 17.45 -5.94 30.90
C ILE A 9 17.68 -4.81 31.90
N VAL A 10 17.93 -3.61 31.38
CA VAL A 10 18.19 -2.40 32.16
C VAL A 10 17.29 -1.25 31.75
N VAL A 11 17.08 -0.32 32.68
CA VAL A 11 16.31 0.92 32.44
C VAL A 11 17.22 2.15 32.50
N PRO A 12 16.83 3.28 31.89
CA PRO A 12 17.60 4.51 31.96
C PRO A 12 17.93 4.91 33.40
N GLY A 13 19.24 5.14 33.67
CA GLY A 13 19.76 5.45 34.98
C GLY A 13 20.31 4.25 35.78
N ASP A 14 20.15 3.04 35.28
CA ASP A 14 20.79 1.87 35.92
C ASP A 14 22.30 1.94 35.74
N GLN A 15 23.02 1.65 36.84
CA GLN A 15 24.48 1.58 36.86
C GLN A 15 24.92 0.25 36.25
N LEU A 16 25.81 0.32 35.22
CA LEU A 16 26.27 -0.85 34.46
C LEU A 16 27.65 -1.33 34.91
N CYS A 17 28.63 -0.46 34.88
CA CYS A 17 30.04 -0.77 35.24
C CYS A 17 30.80 0.51 35.51
N VAL A 18 32.06 0.39 35.87
CA VAL A 18 33.01 1.52 35.94
C VAL A 18 33.76 1.66 34.60
N ILE A 19 34.14 2.90 34.25
CA ILE A 19 34.77 3.22 32.97
C ILE A 19 36.09 2.52 32.76
N GLU A 20 36.80 2.17 33.83
CA GLU A 20 38.03 1.39 33.78
C GLU A 20 37.82 -0.04 33.26
N GLU A 21 36.67 -0.62 33.46
CA GLU A 21 36.31 -1.97 33.00
C GLU A 21 35.87 -1.95 31.54
N LEU A 22 34.87 -1.15 31.23
CA LEU A 22 34.28 -1.07 29.89
C LEU A 22 33.94 0.38 29.52
N MET A 23 34.25 0.76 28.29
CA MET A 23 33.90 2.07 27.73
C MET A 23 32.43 2.17 27.36
N PRO A 24 31.82 3.34 27.57
CA PRO A 24 30.43 3.56 27.16
C PRO A 24 30.30 3.48 25.63
N GLY A 25 29.27 2.76 25.18
CA GLY A 25 28.92 2.63 23.78
C GLY A 25 27.50 3.13 23.51
N PHE A 26 26.86 2.62 22.46
CA PHE A 26 25.48 2.99 22.11
C PHE A 26 24.52 2.68 23.25
N GLY A 27 23.60 3.62 23.57
CA GLY A 27 22.60 3.44 24.63
C GLY A 27 23.15 3.54 26.04
N THR A 28 24.37 4.03 26.23
CA THR A 28 24.99 4.26 27.54
C THR A 28 25.63 5.63 27.64
N TYR A 29 25.82 6.15 28.85
CA TYR A 29 26.55 7.39 29.11
C TYR A 29 27.45 7.23 30.35
N GLU A 30 28.46 8.07 30.44
CA GLU A 30 29.37 8.10 31.59
C GLU A 30 29.06 9.31 32.45
N GLN A 31 29.06 9.10 33.75
CA GLN A 31 29.00 10.14 34.76
C GLN A 31 29.82 9.74 35.99
N ASP A 32 30.75 10.60 36.38
CA ASP A 32 31.60 10.43 37.56
C ASP A 32 32.39 9.08 37.59
N GLY A 33 32.85 8.64 36.40
CA GLY A 33 33.63 7.40 36.27
C GLY A 33 32.78 6.13 36.25
N ILE A 34 31.44 6.27 36.24
CA ILE A 34 30.49 5.17 36.19
C ILE A 34 29.73 5.23 34.89
N VAL A 35 29.53 4.07 34.25
CA VAL A 35 28.73 3.93 33.04
C VAL A 35 27.30 3.56 33.42
N TYR A 36 26.35 4.33 32.90
CA TYR A 36 24.91 4.17 33.11
C TYR A 36 24.20 3.83 31.82
N ALA A 37 23.04 3.15 31.93
CA ALA A 37 22.13 2.98 30.82
C ALA A 37 21.47 4.32 30.46
N ALA A 38 21.48 4.69 29.20
CA ALA A 38 20.77 5.85 28.65
C ALA A 38 19.37 5.45 28.12
N THR A 39 19.20 4.19 27.73
CA THR A 39 17.98 3.66 27.12
C THR A 39 17.53 2.38 27.84
N PHE A 40 16.25 2.04 27.68
CA PHE A 40 15.74 0.73 28.08
C PHE A 40 16.16 -0.33 27.09
N GLY A 41 16.68 -1.46 27.54
CA GLY A 41 17.04 -2.55 26.65
C GLY A 41 17.91 -3.63 27.26
N GLY A 42 18.39 -4.52 26.39
CA GLY A 42 19.32 -5.60 26.76
C GLY A 42 20.76 -5.14 26.71
N VAL A 43 21.54 -5.50 27.71
CA VAL A 43 22.98 -5.22 27.79
C VAL A 43 23.74 -6.13 26.83
N ALA A 44 24.61 -5.54 26.00
CA ALA A 44 25.57 -6.24 25.16
C ALA A 44 27.01 -5.82 25.53
N ILE A 45 27.81 -6.77 25.99
CA ILE A 45 29.20 -6.55 26.38
C ILE A 45 30.13 -7.07 25.28
N ASP A 46 30.96 -6.20 24.74
CA ASP A 46 32.07 -6.56 23.84
C ASP A 46 33.40 -6.58 24.60
N LEU A 47 33.79 -7.76 25.02
CA LEU A 47 35.04 -7.96 25.76
C LEU A 47 36.30 -7.67 24.90
N LYS A 48 36.23 -7.83 23.57
CA LYS A 48 37.36 -7.54 22.68
C LYS A 48 37.54 -6.04 22.46
N GLY A 49 36.44 -5.35 22.23
CA GLY A 49 36.42 -3.89 22.07
C GLY A 49 36.34 -3.14 23.41
N ARG A 50 36.31 -3.86 24.55
CA ARG A 50 36.16 -3.28 25.91
C ARG A 50 35.06 -2.23 25.96
N SER A 51 33.88 -2.55 25.42
CA SER A 51 32.72 -1.63 25.39
C SER A 51 31.47 -2.30 25.88
N ILE A 52 30.61 -1.50 26.55
CA ILE A 52 29.28 -1.90 26.97
C ILE A 52 28.24 -1.07 26.21
N ARG A 53 27.23 -1.73 25.70
CA ARG A 53 26.15 -1.12 24.93
C ARG A 53 24.82 -1.60 25.49
N VAL A 54 23.82 -0.73 25.45
CA VAL A 54 22.42 -1.11 25.68
C VAL A 54 21.71 -1.09 24.35
N LEU A 55 21.31 -2.27 23.90
CA LEU A 55 20.53 -2.42 22.66
C LEU A 55 19.06 -2.28 23.03
N GLU A 56 18.38 -1.34 22.40
CA GLU A 56 16.97 -1.14 22.60
C GLU A 56 16.23 -2.43 22.26
N GLY A 57 15.70 -3.10 23.30
CA GLY A 57 14.87 -4.30 23.25
C GLY A 57 15.47 -5.50 22.51
N ASP A 58 15.05 -6.67 22.88
CA ASP A 58 15.31 -7.95 22.18
C ASP A 58 14.44 -8.14 20.93
N GLY A 59 14.12 -7.06 20.23
CA GLY A 59 13.30 -7.06 19.01
C GLY A 59 11.80 -6.97 19.24
N THR A 60 11.29 -6.96 20.47
CA THR A 60 9.85 -6.96 20.72
C THR A 60 9.27 -5.60 21.13
N MET A 61 10.10 -4.60 21.47
CA MET A 61 9.60 -3.31 21.97
C MET A 61 10.39 -2.11 21.42
N ARG A 62 10.44 -1.97 20.10
CA ARG A 62 10.98 -0.76 19.50
C ARG A 62 9.90 0.33 19.54
N LEU A 63 10.13 1.39 20.31
CA LEU A 63 9.53 2.71 20.05
C LEU A 63 10.09 3.21 18.71
N ALA A 64 9.72 2.52 17.63
CA ALA A 64 10.23 2.82 16.32
C ALA A 64 9.44 4.00 15.77
N LEU A 65 9.91 5.22 16.08
CA LEU A 65 9.40 6.42 15.42
C LEU A 65 9.49 6.23 13.89
N PRO A 66 8.39 6.47 13.15
CA PRO A 66 8.47 6.46 11.70
C PRO A 66 9.53 7.44 11.23
N VAL A 67 10.39 7.03 10.31
CA VAL A 67 11.38 7.91 9.68
C VAL A 67 11.07 8.10 8.20
N ARG A 68 11.63 9.15 7.62
CA ARG A 68 11.43 9.44 6.20
C ARG A 68 11.81 8.25 5.32
N GLY A 69 10.90 7.86 4.43
CA GLY A 69 11.08 6.72 3.52
C GLY A 69 10.50 5.40 4.04
N ASP A 70 10.10 5.32 5.31
CA ASP A 70 9.42 4.15 5.83
C ASP A 70 8.07 3.93 5.15
N ILE A 71 7.69 2.68 5.04
CA ILE A 71 6.34 2.27 4.62
C ILE A 71 5.51 2.05 5.88
N VAL A 72 4.38 2.73 5.97
CA VAL A 72 3.46 2.62 7.10
C VAL A 72 2.10 2.14 6.63
N VAL A 73 1.43 1.37 7.50
CA VAL A 73 0.03 0.98 7.32
C VAL A 73 -0.77 1.60 8.45
N GLY A 74 -1.90 2.18 8.10
CA GLY A 74 -2.77 2.85 9.07
C GLY A 74 -4.22 2.92 8.63
N GLU A 75 -5.07 3.30 9.58
CA GLU A 75 -6.49 3.53 9.35
C GLU A 75 -6.78 5.03 9.20
N VAL A 76 -7.56 5.40 8.18
CA VAL A 76 -8.04 6.77 7.99
C VAL A 76 -9.08 7.10 9.06
N THR A 77 -8.73 7.95 10.00
CA THR A 77 -9.61 8.40 11.09
C THR A 77 -10.53 9.52 10.68
N ASN A 78 -10.02 10.46 9.90
CA ASN A 78 -10.80 11.55 9.35
C ASN A 78 -10.36 11.87 7.91
N ALA A 79 -11.32 12.31 7.09
CA ALA A 79 -11.05 12.81 5.75
C ALA A 79 -11.83 14.12 5.53
N TRP A 80 -11.09 15.19 5.23
CA TRP A 80 -11.62 16.51 4.87
C TRP A 80 -11.49 16.71 3.35
N GLU A 81 -11.72 17.90 2.89
CA GLU A 81 -11.70 18.18 1.45
C GLU A 81 -10.31 18.04 0.82
N GLN A 82 -9.26 18.50 1.52
CA GLN A 82 -7.89 18.56 1.00
C GLN A 82 -6.88 17.69 1.77
N ARG A 83 -7.28 17.07 2.88
CA ARG A 83 -6.40 16.27 3.72
C ARG A 83 -7.13 15.12 4.38
N ALA A 84 -6.40 14.07 4.70
CA ALA A 84 -6.88 12.95 5.50
C ALA A 84 -5.90 12.66 6.64
N GLU A 85 -6.45 12.35 7.79
CA GLU A 85 -5.71 11.93 8.97
C GLU A 85 -5.69 10.40 9.05
N VAL A 86 -4.54 9.85 9.38
CA VAL A 86 -4.30 8.42 9.42
C VAL A 86 -3.67 8.06 10.76
N THR A 87 -4.27 7.12 11.47
CA THR A 87 -3.66 6.48 12.62
C THR A 87 -2.75 5.35 12.15
N ILE A 88 -1.46 5.48 12.36
CA ILE A 88 -0.46 4.50 11.94
C ILE A 88 -0.48 3.33 12.93
N VAL A 89 -0.61 2.10 12.41
CA VAL A 89 -0.64 0.86 13.20
C VAL A 89 0.54 -0.06 12.91
N LYS A 90 1.15 0.05 11.70
CA LYS A 90 2.34 -0.72 11.33
C LYS A 90 3.38 0.16 10.66
N ARG A 91 4.64 -0.18 10.86
CA ARG A 91 5.81 0.40 10.19
C ARG A 91 6.68 -0.72 9.64
N ASN A 92 6.96 -0.72 8.33
CA ASN A 92 7.77 -1.75 7.66
C ASN A 92 7.36 -3.18 8.05
N ASP A 93 6.03 -3.45 8.08
CA ASP A 93 5.37 -4.71 8.48
C ASP A 93 5.47 -5.08 9.97
N GLU A 94 6.13 -4.27 10.81
CA GLU A 94 6.16 -4.42 12.26
C GLU A 94 5.05 -3.59 12.92
N ASP A 95 4.39 -4.13 13.94
CA ASP A 95 3.38 -3.39 14.72
C ASP A 95 4.06 -2.27 15.51
N VAL A 96 3.47 -1.08 15.51
CA VAL A 96 3.95 0.03 16.34
C VAL A 96 3.25 0.02 17.69
N LEU A 97 4.02 0.22 18.76
CA LEU A 97 3.52 0.20 20.14
C LEU A 97 2.82 1.50 20.55
N SER A 98 3.12 2.58 19.85
CA SER A 98 2.55 3.91 20.12
C SER A 98 1.68 4.33 18.95
N THR A 99 0.60 5.05 19.26
CA THR A 99 -0.28 5.63 18.24
C THR A 99 0.39 6.86 17.63
N TYR A 100 0.76 6.78 16.37
CA TYR A 100 1.26 7.92 15.59
C TYR A 100 0.16 8.43 14.66
N ILE A 101 0.07 9.73 14.55
CA ILE A 101 -0.88 10.39 13.67
C ILE A 101 -0.14 10.91 12.44
N GLY A 102 -0.57 10.44 11.27
CA GLY A 102 -0.09 10.90 9.98
C GLY A 102 -1.15 11.74 9.26
N GLU A 103 -0.71 12.61 8.37
CA GLU A 103 -1.56 13.41 7.49
C GLU A 103 -1.19 13.16 6.03
N ILE A 104 -2.20 12.96 5.19
CA ILE A 104 -2.07 12.84 3.74
C ILE A 104 -2.72 14.08 3.12
N HIS A 105 -1.94 14.93 2.48
CA HIS A 105 -2.46 16.02 1.69
C HIS A 105 -2.92 15.51 0.31
N ILE A 106 -3.97 16.12 -0.29
CA ILE A 106 -4.56 15.68 -1.56
C ILE A 106 -3.55 15.60 -2.72
N SER A 107 -2.52 16.46 -2.74
CA SER A 107 -1.43 16.42 -3.71
C SER A 107 -0.52 15.20 -3.58
N ASN A 108 -0.53 14.55 -2.43
CA ASN A 108 0.30 13.39 -2.10
C ASN A 108 -0.47 12.06 -2.21
N VAL A 109 -1.68 12.06 -2.75
CA VAL A 109 -2.47 10.85 -2.96
C VAL A 109 -2.11 10.20 -4.30
N THR A 110 -2.11 10.96 -5.36
CA THR A 110 -1.83 10.48 -6.72
C THR A 110 -1.20 11.58 -7.57
N ARG A 111 -0.55 11.20 -8.67
CA ARG A 111 0.01 12.17 -9.64
C ARG A 111 -1.05 12.83 -10.51
N ARG A 112 -2.29 12.33 -10.49
CA ARG A 112 -3.42 12.90 -11.24
C ARG A 112 -4.11 13.96 -10.40
N PHE A 113 -4.80 14.88 -11.08
CA PHE A 113 -5.64 15.84 -10.38
C PHE A 113 -6.82 15.14 -9.72
N VAL A 114 -6.99 15.38 -8.42
CA VAL A 114 -8.11 14.92 -7.61
C VAL A 114 -8.87 16.14 -7.12
N LYS A 115 -10.19 16.13 -7.28
CA LYS A 115 -11.04 17.27 -6.90
C LYS A 115 -11.26 17.33 -5.40
N SER A 116 -11.50 16.20 -4.77
CA SER A 116 -11.78 16.09 -3.34
C SER A 116 -11.14 14.82 -2.77
N MET A 117 -10.66 14.88 -1.55
CA MET A 117 -10.14 13.71 -0.83
C MET A 117 -11.19 12.59 -0.73
N GLY A 118 -12.45 12.93 -0.55
CA GLY A 118 -13.56 11.97 -0.48
C GLY A 118 -13.76 11.10 -1.73
N ASP A 119 -13.18 11.50 -2.88
CA ASP A 119 -13.21 10.70 -4.12
C ASP A 119 -12.17 9.57 -4.11
N VAL A 120 -11.15 9.68 -3.27
CA VAL A 120 -9.97 8.78 -3.26
C VAL A 120 -9.75 8.08 -1.92
N LEU A 121 -10.14 8.71 -0.81
CA LEU A 121 -10.01 8.18 0.55
C LEU A 121 -11.25 8.50 1.37
N ARG A 122 -11.61 7.62 2.29
CA ARG A 122 -12.66 7.86 3.27
C ARG A 122 -12.29 7.33 4.64
N LYS A 123 -12.99 7.82 5.65
CA LYS A 123 -12.89 7.33 7.03
C LYS A 123 -13.11 5.82 7.10
N GLY A 124 -12.23 5.12 7.80
CA GLY A 124 -12.25 3.67 7.98
C GLY A 124 -11.54 2.89 6.86
N ASP A 125 -10.96 3.58 5.85
CA ASP A 125 -10.12 2.93 4.86
C ASP A 125 -8.77 2.57 5.51
N ILE A 126 -8.26 1.38 5.22
CA ILE A 126 -6.90 0.98 5.60
C ILE A 126 -5.97 1.32 4.45
N VAL A 127 -4.92 2.06 4.74
CA VAL A 127 -4.00 2.59 3.73
C VAL A 127 -2.57 2.18 4.00
N ARG A 128 -1.81 1.97 2.91
CA ARG A 128 -0.35 1.86 2.93
C ARG A 128 0.24 3.13 2.34
N ALA A 129 1.07 3.80 3.10
CA ALA A 129 1.67 5.08 2.74
C ALA A 129 3.18 5.09 2.97
N THR A 130 3.89 6.01 2.32
CA THR A 130 5.30 6.30 2.61
C THR A 130 5.40 7.57 3.42
N VAL A 131 6.28 7.59 4.41
CA VAL A 131 6.60 8.75 5.23
C VAL A 131 7.43 9.75 4.42
N LEU A 132 6.93 10.98 4.27
CA LEU A 132 7.64 12.07 3.60
C LEU A 132 8.47 12.91 4.55
N ASN A 133 7.88 13.26 5.69
CA ASN A 133 8.50 14.13 6.68
C ASN A 133 7.97 13.79 8.08
N THR A 134 8.88 13.81 9.05
CA THR A 134 8.59 13.52 10.47
C THR A 134 8.91 14.68 11.40
N HIS A 135 9.44 15.80 10.86
CA HIS A 135 9.77 16.99 11.66
C HIS A 135 8.53 17.78 12.09
N GLU A 136 7.41 17.54 11.45
CA GLU A 136 6.12 18.15 11.74
C GLU A 136 5.13 17.12 12.28
N ILE A 137 4.28 17.53 13.19
CA ILE A 137 3.18 16.74 13.69
C ILE A 137 1.89 17.40 13.20
N PRO A 138 1.03 16.64 12.47
CA PRO A 138 1.08 15.20 12.12
C PRO A 138 2.15 14.85 11.08
N ILE A 139 2.62 13.58 11.13
CA ILE A 139 3.62 13.03 10.20
C ILE A 139 3.10 13.10 8.76
N GLN A 140 3.87 13.69 7.86
CA GLN A 140 3.47 13.82 6.45
C GLN A 140 3.63 12.51 5.68
N LEU A 141 2.54 12.06 5.05
CA LEU A 141 2.45 10.80 4.33
C LEU A 141 2.14 11.00 2.84
N SER A 142 2.53 10.01 2.02
CA SER A 142 2.20 9.96 0.59
C SER A 142 1.69 8.58 0.19
N LEU A 143 0.69 8.58 -0.71
CA LEU A 143 0.18 7.37 -1.38
C LEU A 143 0.70 7.24 -2.81
N VAL A 144 1.61 8.12 -3.26
CA VAL A 144 2.11 8.12 -4.63
C VAL A 144 3.07 6.96 -4.86
N GLY A 145 2.56 5.89 -5.43
CA GLY A 145 3.35 4.69 -5.76
C GLY A 145 2.45 3.51 -6.13
N PRO A 146 2.95 2.54 -6.92
CA PRO A 146 2.12 1.42 -7.39
C PRO A 146 1.69 0.46 -6.27
N GLU A 147 2.45 0.39 -5.18
CA GLU A 147 2.17 -0.47 -4.03
C GLU A 147 1.54 0.29 -2.87
N LEU A 148 1.42 1.62 -3.01
CA LEU A 148 0.83 2.52 -2.03
C LEU A 148 -0.63 2.78 -2.40
N GLY A 149 -1.45 3.05 -1.38
CA GLY A 149 -2.88 3.29 -1.56
C GLY A 149 -3.74 2.57 -0.54
N VAL A 150 -5.02 2.46 -0.85
CA VAL A 150 -5.99 1.75 -0.02
C VAL A 150 -5.80 0.25 -0.15
N LEU A 151 -5.64 -0.45 0.97
CA LEU A 151 -5.51 -1.91 1.07
C LEU A 151 -6.86 -2.59 1.29
N GLY A 152 -7.78 -1.90 1.95
CA GLY A 152 -9.11 -2.40 2.23
C GLY A 152 -10.02 -1.27 2.66
N SER A 153 -11.29 -1.36 2.30
CA SER A 153 -12.29 -0.35 2.64
C SER A 153 -13.67 -0.95 2.85
N LYS A 154 -14.50 -0.22 3.60
CA LYS A 154 -15.87 -0.60 3.91
C LYS A 154 -16.86 0.29 3.18
N CYS A 155 -17.99 -0.29 2.80
CA CYS A 155 -19.07 0.43 2.14
C CYS A 155 -19.68 1.49 3.07
N VAL A 156 -19.78 2.73 2.58
CA VAL A 156 -20.36 3.85 3.35
C VAL A 156 -21.84 3.62 3.69
N LYS A 157 -22.57 2.86 2.86
CA LYS A 157 -24.01 2.63 3.07
C LYS A 157 -24.32 1.51 4.07
N CYS A 158 -23.58 0.40 4.02
CA CYS A 158 -23.94 -0.80 4.79
C CYS A 158 -22.81 -1.37 5.64
N GLY A 159 -21.61 -0.76 5.59
CA GLY A 159 -20.45 -1.21 6.37
C GLY A 159 -19.81 -2.51 5.90
N TYR A 160 -20.34 -3.16 4.85
CA TYR A 160 -19.78 -4.39 4.30
C TYR A 160 -18.48 -4.08 3.51
N GLU A 161 -17.60 -5.04 3.40
CA GLU A 161 -16.34 -4.89 2.68
C GLU A 161 -16.57 -4.62 1.19
N LEU A 162 -15.74 -3.75 0.62
CA LEU A 162 -15.78 -3.41 -0.79
C LEU A 162 -14.86 -4.32 -1.59
N THR A 163 -15.33 -4.77 -2.74
CA THR A 163 -14.57 -5.64 -3.66
C THR A 163 -14.11 -4.83 -4.86
N LEU A 164 -12.84 -5.00 -5.26
CA LEU A 164 -12.27 -4.34 -6.43
C LEU A 164 -12.85 -4.94 -7.72
N THR A 165 -13.35 -4.07 -8.59
CA THR A 165 -13.88 -4.48 -9.90
C THR A 165 -12.93 -4.18 -11.04
N THR A 166 -12.55 -2.93 -11.18
CA THR A 166 -11.62 -2.43 -12.21
C THR A 166 -10.86 -1.25 -11.67
N TYR A 167 -9.56 -1.25 -11.85
CA TYR A 167 -8.65 -0.19 -11.41
C TYR A 167 -9.02 0.37 -10.02
N ASN A 168 -9.57 1.57 -9.90
CA ASN A 168 -9.94 2.24 -8.65
C ASN A 168 -11.44 2.15 -8.32
N ASN A 169 -12.20 1.30 -9.03
CA ASN A 169 -13.64 1.15 -8.82
C ASN A 169 -13.94 -0.04 -7.92
N LEU A 170 -14.66 0.22 -6.86
CA LEU A 170 -15.07 -0.74 -5.85
C LEU A 170 -16.59 -0.95 -5.91
N ILE A 171 -17.03 -2.15 -5.60
CA ILE A 171 -18.45 -2.51 -5.47
C ILE A 171 -18.69 -3.21 -4.15
N CYS A 172 -19.80 -2.88 -3.52
CA CYS A 172 -20.32 -3.62 -2.38
C CYS A 172 -21.16 -4.79 -2.87
N LEU A 173 -20.79 -6.02 -2.55
CA LEU A 173 -21.54 -7.21 -2.94
C LEU A 173 -22.88 -7.33 -2.22
N ARG A 174 -23.07 -6.62 -1.08
CA ARG A 174 -24.29 -6.67 -0.28
C ARG A 174 -25.38 -5.69 -0.74
N CYS A 175 -25.01 -4.45 -1.08
CA CYS A 175 -25.97 -3.38 -1.41
C CYS A 175 -25.72 -2.78 -2.80
N GLU A 176 -24.83 -3.37 -3.60
CA GLU A 176 -24.47 -2.98 -4.98
C GLU A 176 -24.00 -1.51 -5.12
N ASN A 177 -23.71 -0.85 -3.98
CA ASN A 177 -23.16 0.49 -4.00
C ASN A 177 -21.79 0.51 -4.66
N ARG A 178 -21.54 1.49 -5.52
CA ARG A 178 -20.27 1.68 -6.22
C ARG A 178 -19.52 2.86 -5.64
N GLU A 179 -18.25 2.67 -5.38
CA GLU A 179 -17.39 3.69 -4.79
C GLU A 179 -16.03 3.70 -5.51
N THR A 180 -15.34 4.81 -5.41
CA THR A 180 -13.98 4.96 -5.96
C THR A 180 -13.00 5.19 -4.83
N ARG A 181 -11.80 4.58 -4.94
CA ARG A 181 -10.66 4.80 -4.03
C ARG A 181 -9.38 4.76 -4.84
N GLU A 182 -8.33 5.40 -4.33
CA GLU A 182 -6.98 5.17 -4.85
C GLU A 182 -6.43 3.89 -4.21
N VAL A 183 -6.57 2.75 -4.90
CA VAL A 183 -6.25 1.43 -4.35
C VAL A 183 -4.80 1.04 -4.60
N ALA A 184 -4.19 0.34 -3.65
CA ALA A 184 -2.91 -0.31 -3.83
C ALA A 184 -3.06 -1.51 -4.78
N LYS A 185 -1.94 -1.93 -5.39
CA LYS A 185 -1.91 -3.05 -6.33
C LYS A 185 -2.42 -4.37 -5.72
N ASP A 186 -2.18 -4.55 -4.44
CA ASP A 186 -2.55 -5.73 -3.64
C ASP A 186 -3.80 -5.52 -2.78
N TYR A 187 -4.73 -4.65 -3.22
CA TYR A 187 -6.00 -4.41 -2.54
C TYR A 187 -6.72 -5.72 -2.20
N GLY A 188 -7.14 -5.85 -0.96
CA GLY A 188 -7.90 -7.00 -0.47
C GLY A 188 -7.04 -8.18 -0.01
N ALA A 189 -5.79 -8.32 -0.46
CA ALA A 189 -4.92 -9.46 -0.12
C ALA A 189 -4.70 -9.62 1.39
N MET A 190 -4.50 -8.50 2.10
CA MET A 190 -4.29 -8.49 3.56
C MET A 190 -5.52 -8.94 4.35
N PHE A 191 -6.72 -8.80 3.80
CA PHE A 191 -7.98 -9.11 4.47
C PHE A 191 -8.67 -10.36 3.91
N GLY A 192 -8.02 -11.10 2.99
CA GLY A 192 -8.62 -12.26 2.31
C GLY A 192 -9.83 -11.89 1.44
N ILE A 193 -9.92 -10.62 1.03
CA ILE A 193 -10.99 -10.15 0.14
C ILE A 193 -10.66 -10.63 -1.27
N GLU A 194 -11.46 -11.52 -1.81
CA GLU A 194 -11.35 -11.94 -3.20
C GLU A 194 -11.60 -10.75 -4.13
N THR A 195 -10.68 -10.50 -5.05
CA THR A 195 -10.90 -9.51 -6.09
C THR A 195 -11.74 -10.13 -7.20
N ARG A 196 -12.59 -9.35 -7.88
CA ARG A 196 -13.39 -9.86 -8.98
C ARG A 196 -12.54 -10.37 -10.15
N GLN A 197 -11.27 -10.05 -10.19
CA GLN A 197 -10.30 -10.60 -11.14
C GLN A 197 -10.02 -12.09 -10.86
N ASP A 198 -10.06 -12.50 -9.58
CA ASP A 198 -9.90 -13.89 -9.16
C ASP A 198 -11.15 -14.72 -9.44
N LEU A 199 -12.31 -14.04 -9.49
CA LEU A 199 -13.63 -14.65 -9.81
C LEU A 199 -13.93 -14.67 -11.31
N ALA A 200 -13.15 -13.95 -12.15
CA ALA A 200 -13.34 -13.98 -13.58
C ALA A 200 -12.98 -15.37 -14.14
N PRO A 201 -13.84 -16.03 -14.91
CA PRO A 201 -13.49 -17.30 -15.54
C PRO A 201 -12.23 -17.09 -16.38
N ARG A 202 -11.19 -17.91 -16.14
CA ARG A 202 -9.93 -17.86 -16.89
C ARG A 202 -10.31 -17.80 -18.39
N ARG A 203 -9.95 -16.73 -19.06
CA ARG A 203 -10.10 -16.64 -20.52
C ARG A 203 -9.34 -17.83 -21.08
N ARG A 204 -10.06 -18.79 -21.66
CA ARG A 204 -9.45 -19.91 -22.42
C ARG A 204 -8.46 -19.29 -23.39
N SER A 205 -7.22 -19.73 -23.34
CA SER A 205 -6.18 -19.25 -24.22
C SER A 205 -6.60 -19.51 -25.67
N TYR A 206 -6.16 -18.66 -26.58
CA TYR A 206 -6.51 -18.78 -28.01
C TYR A 206 -6.05 -20.12 -28.63
N ASP A 207 -5.21 -20.86 -27.94
CA ASP A 207 -4.70 -22.19 -28.36
C ASP A 207 -5.71 -23.33 -28.12
N ASP A 208 -6.65 -23.22 -27.15
CA ASP A 208 -7.67 -24.25 -26.92
C ASP A 208 -8.73 -24.31 -28.05
N ARG A 209 -8.75 -23.36 -28.99
CA ARG A 209 -9.69 -23.34 -30.12
C ARG A 209 -9.21 -24.12 -31.34
N ARG A 210 -8.00 -24.66 -31.31
CA ARG A 210 -7.46 -25.41 -32.47
C ARG A 210 -7.77 -26.90 -32.48
N ASP A 211 -8.11 -27.47 -31.34
CA ASP A 211 -8.35 -28.91 -31.25
C ASP A 211 -9.80 -29.36 -31.58
N ASP A 212 -10.77 -28.44 -31.51
CA ASP A 212 -12.19 -28.81 -31.80
C ASP A 212 -12.53 -28.80 -33.31
N ARG A 213 -11.54 -28.56 -34.21
CA ARG A 213 -11.76 -28.57 -35.67
C ARG A 213 -11.28 -29.82 -36.40
N ARG A 214 -10.89 -30.86 -35.65
CA ARG A 214 -10.54 -32.15 -36.26
C ARG A 214 -11.55 -33.24 -35.87
N GLY A 215 -12.68 -33.27 -36.54
CA GLY A 215 -13.59 -34.41 -36.35
C GLY A 215 -15.00 -34.15 -36.88
N GLY A 216 -15.17 -33.92 -38.14
CA GLY A 216 -16.48 -34.01 -38.81
C GLY A 216 -16.35 -34.76 -40.11
N PRO A 217 -17.19 -35.76 -40.41
CA PRO A 217 -17.10 -36.56 -41.61
C PRO A 217 -17.46 -35.77 -42.86
N ARG A 218 -16.67 -35.98 -43.90
CA ARG A 218 -16.92 -35.43 -45.24
C ARG A 218 -18.04 -36.21 -45.88
N ASP A 219 -19.23 -35.65 -46.00
CA ASP A 219 -20.21 -36.12 -46.98
C ASP A 219 -20.01 -35.30 -48.27
N ARG A 220 -19.65 -36.08 -49.30
CA ARG A 220 -19.68 -35.68 -50.70
C ARG A 220 -21.12 -35.76 -51.17
N ASP A 221 -21.72 -34.65 -51.55
CA ASP A 221 -22.65 -34.72 -52.67
C ASP A 221 -22.68 -33.42 -53.48
N GLY A 222 -22.78 -33.64 -54.78
CA GLY A 222 -22.59 -32.60 -55.76
C GLY A 222 -23.85 -31.78 -56.04
N GLY A 223 -23.67 -30.55 -56.43
CA GLY A 223 -24.74 -29.68 -56.90
C GLY A 223 -24.20 -28.47 -57.62
N ARG A 224 -23.94 -28.62 -58.92
CA ARG A 224 -23.78 -27.52 -59.86
C ARG A 224 -25.01 -26.63 -59.86
N PHE A 225 -24.86 -25.30 -59.70
CA PHE A 225 -25.70 -24.32 -60.41
C PHE A 225 -24.94 -23.03 -60.63
N SER A 226 -24.72 -22.78 -61.90
CA SER A 226 -24.27 -21.55 -62.54
C SER A 226 -25.43 -20.54 -62.70
N ARG A 227 -25.18 -19.27 -62.57
CA ARG A 227 -25.71 -18.11 -63.32
C ARG A 227 -25.22 -16.85 -62.64
N ARG A 228 -24.34 -16.12 -63.31
CA ARG A 228 -24.47 -15.04 -64.32
C ARG A 228 -25.02 -13.75 -63.77
N PHE A 229 -24.12 -12.74 -63.85
CA PHE A 229 -24.31 -11.34 -64.27
C PHE A 229 -25.35 -10.51 -63.54
N ASP A 230 -24.99 -9.39 -62.98
CA ASP A 230 -25.11 -8.11 -63.71
C ASP A 230 -24.28 -6.97 -63.05
N ASP A 231 -23.61 -6.31 -63.94
CA ASP A 231 -22.92 -5.03 -63.84
C ASP A 231 -23.98 -3.92 -63.73
N ARG A 232 -23.82 -2.95 -62.88
CA ARG A 232 -24.23 -1.56 -63.13
C ARG A 232 -23.42 -0.55 -62.31
N ARG A 233 -22.52 0.09 -63.07
CA ARG A 233 -22.03 1.44 -62.77
C ARG A 233 -23.22 2.39 -62.61
N ASP A 234 -23.14 3.33 -61.71
CA ASP A 234 -23.35 4.71 -62.06
C ASP A 234 -22.68 5.68 -61.08
N SER A 235 -22.06 6.60 -61.70
CA SER A 235 -21.28 7.75 -61.31
C SER A 235 -22.18 8.98 -61.08
N ARG A 236 -21.56 10.01 -60.52
CA ARG A 236 -21.97 11.44 -60.37
C ARG A 236 -22.56 11.77 -59.03
N GLY A 237 -22.18 12.81 -58.33
CA GLY A 237 -21.65 14.07 -58.78
C GLY A 237 -21.25 15.00 -57.65
N ARG A 238 -20.44 15.89 -58.02
CA ARG A 238 -19.83 17.01 -57.30
C ARG A 238 -20.85 17.98 -56.67
N GLY A 239 -20.45 18.60 -55.58
CA GLY A 239 -21.12 19.79 -55.07
C GLY A 239 -20.24 20.54 -54.05
N ARG A 240 -19.34 21.37 -54.56
CA ARG A 240 -18.74 22.50 -53.84
C ARG A 240 -19.85 23.51 -53.50
N ARG A 241 -19.79 24.15 -52.36
CA ARG A 241 -20.03 25.61 -52.22
C ARG A 241 -19.43 26.13 -50.93
N ASP A 242 -18.49 26.99 -51.14
CA ASP A 242 -18.03 28.09 -50.28
C ASP A 242 -19.17 29.00 -49.83
N ARG A 243 -18.94 29.68 -48.76
CA ARG A 243 -19.14 31.10 -48.39
C ARG A 243 -19.45 31.22 -46.90
N ASP A 244 -18.52 31.80 -46.17
CA ASP A 244 -18.25 33.21 -45.94
C ASP A 244 -19.19 33.93 -44.94
N ARG A 245 -18.58 34.52 -43.92
CA ARG A 245 -18.93 35.78 -43.20
C ARG A 245 -20.08 35.71 -42.17
N ARG A 246 -19.80 35.77 -40.91
CA ARG A 246 -19.53 37.02 -40.14
C ARG A 246 -19.09 36.66 -38.74
#